data_02482052fe6296510be1dd7ba611113f
#
_entry.id   02482052fe6296510be1dd7ba611113f
#
_cell.length_a   1.000
_cell.length_b   1.000
_cell.length_c   1.000
_cell.angle_alpha   90.00
_cell.angle_beta   90.00
_cell.angle_gamma   90.00
#
_symmetry.space_group_name_H-M   'P 1'
#
loop_
_entity.id
_entity.type
_entity.pdbx_description
1 polymer ?
#
loop_
_entity_poly.entity_id
_entity_poly.type
_entity_poly.pdbx_seq_one_letter_code
_entity_poly.pdbx_strand_id
1 'polypeptide(L)'
;MKKLFALLLAAVMMMSMVSFASAESGSSMRVAMITDYGDITDQSFNQTTYEACKQFCEAGGLDFQYYKPASDSDEDRISSIEKAIDDGFTVIVMPGYAFGPAIQKVAPEYSDITFIALDVGEGDIGDLAADVPANLYCAVYQEELCGYMAGYAAVKLGYKKLGFLGGMAVPAVVRYGYGFVQGADAAAVELGAEDVEIKYVYGNQFYGDADITAYMDTWYTNGTEIVFACGGGIVTAAGEAAQKVGGKVIGVDVDQKGTIDGMYGEGITVTSAMKGLAATVYTELASILNGEFAGGKIENLGLVSDNPEENFVQIAPSTQFADGFTAEDYAALVAKMNAGEITVSNAIDAEPTTTIKVEYLGNIK
;
A
#
# COMPACT_ATOMS: atom_id res chain seq x y z
N MET A 1 -3.21 -8.61 21.13
CA MET A 1 -2.86 -7.49 22.00
C MET A 1 -1.37 -7.29 22.22
N LYS A 2 -0.52 -8.32 22.40
CA LYS A 2 0.94 -8.13 22.63
C LYS A 2 1.78 -7.88 21.37
N LYS A 3 1.30 -8.25 20.17
CA LYS A 3 2.03 -8.11 18.88
C LYS A 3 1.66 -6.85 18.09
N LEU A 4 0.44 -6.29 18.27
CA LEU A 4 0.12 -4.93 17.83
C LEU A 4 1.01 -3.88 18.52
N PHE A 5 1.50 -4.23 19.72
CA PHE A 5 2.48 -3.44 20.48
C PHE A 5 3.88 -3.46 19.86
N ALA A 6 4.26 -4.44 19.03
CA ALA A 6 5.63 -4.51 18.49
C ALA A 6 5.83 -3.59 17.29
N LEU A 7 4.85 -3.46 16.38
CA LEU A 7 4.89 -2.47 15.28
C LEU A 7 4.71 -1.04 15.81
N LEU A 8 3.82 -0.85 16.81
CA LEU A 8 3.78 0.41 17.56
C LEU A 8 5.08 0.63 18.36
N LEU A 9 5.74 -0.43 18.84
CA LEU A 9 6.99 -0.32 19.61
C LEU A 9 8.18 -0.01 18.70
N ALA A 10 8.24 -0.49 17.45
CA ALA A 10 9.26 -0.11 16.48
C ALA A 10 9.06 1.35 16.02
N ALA A 11 7.83 1.79 15.78
CA ALA A 11 7.51 3.19 15.52
C ALA A 11 7.77 4.07 16.77
N VAL A 12 7.46 3.57 17.98
CA VAL A 12 7.74 4.25 19.24
C VAL A 12 9.23 4.19 19.61
N MET A 13 9.99 3.16 19.21
CA MET A 13 11.46 3.16 19.37
C MET A 13 12.15 4.07 18.36
N MET A 14 11.63 4.25 17.14
CA MET A 14 12.08 5.34 16.26
C MET A 14 11.69 6.72 16.83
N MET A 15 10.51 6.87 17.43
CA MET A 15 10.15 8.11 18.16
C MET A 15 11.00 8.35 19.42
N SER A 16 11.54 7.32 20.09
CA SER A 16 12.44 7.50 21.26
C SER A 16 13.87 7.87 20.86
N MET A 17 14.26 7.71 19.59
CA MET A 17 15.52 8.27 19.06
C MET A 17 15.34 9.69 18.49
N VAL A 18 14.11 10.13 18.23
CA VAL A 18 13.81 11.55 18.07
C VAL A 18 13.88 12.14 19.46
N SER A 19 15.06 12.59 19.88
CA SER A 19 15.18 13.49 21.01
C SER A 19 14.38 14.73 20.65
N PHE A 20 13.13 14.80 21.12
CA PHE A 20 12.44 16.09 21.26
C PHE A 20 13.26 16.88 22.30
N ALA A 21 14.44 17.35 21.88
CA ALA A 21 15.11 18.39 22.62
C ALA A 21 14.07 19.50 22.71
N SER A 22 13.65 19.81 23.94
CA SER A 22 12.78 20.93 24.23
C SER A 22 13.35 22.15 23.53
N ALA A 23 12.91 22.36 22.30
CA ALA A 23 13.20 23.54 21.53
C ALA A 23 12.38 24.65 22.18
N GLU A 24 13.05 25.49 22.96
CA GLU A 24 12.55 26.79 23.37
C GLU A 24 12.44 27.78 22.18
N SER A 25 12.13 27.29 21.02
CA SER A 25 11.63 28.08 19.87
C SER A 25 10.70 27.15 19.10
N GLY A 26 9.41 27.48 19.07
CA GLY A 26 8.41 26.65 18.42
C GLY A 26 8.86 26.25 17.01
N SER A 27 8.88 24.96 16.74
CA SER A 27 9.15 24.44 15.40
C SER A 27 8.20 25.15 14.43
N SER A 28 8.74 25.70 13.36
CA SER A 28 7.91 26.29 12.28
C SER A 28 7.25 25.19 11.41
N MET A 29 7.53 23.92 11.71
CA MET A 29 6.97 22.78 10.99
C MET A 29 5.47 22.63 11.29
N ARG A 30 4.66 22.77 10.28
CA ARG A 30 3.22 22.53 10.28
C ARG A 30 2.88 21.59 9.12
N VAL A 31 2.21 20.50 9.40
CA VAL A 31 1.99 19.42 8.44
C VAL A 31 0.55 19.44 7.91
N ALA A 32 0.39 19.46 6.61
CA ALA A 32 -0.89 19.20 5.95
C ALA A 32 -0.83 17.91 5.15
N MET A 33 -1.91 17.13 5.18
CA MET A 33 -2.13 16.04 4.25
C MET A 33 -3.25 16.41 3.29
N ILE A 34 -3.02 16.19 2.01
CA ILE A 34 -4.03 16.36 0.97
C ILE A 34 -4.38 14.98 0.44
N THR A 35 -5.65 14.54 0.49
CA THR A 35 -6.04 13.29 -0.17
C THR A 35 -6.07 13.47 -1.69
N ASP A 36 -5.92 12.37 -2.43
CA ASP A 36 -6.15 12.39 -3.88
C ASP A 36 -7.64 12.63 -4.20
N TYR A 37 -8.39 11.57 -4.44
CA TYR A 37 -9.86 11.56 -4.54
C TYR A 37 -10.48 10.54 -3.57
N GLY A 38 -9.62 9.79 -2.85
CA GLY A 38 -10.01 8.84 -1.83
C GLY A 38 -10.53 9.51 -0.55
N ASP A 39 -10.81 8.71 0.43
CA ASP A 39 -11.29 9.15 1.73
C ASP A 39 -10.38 8.64 2.84
N ILE A 40 -10.21 9.43 3.90
CA ILE A 40 -9.42 9.04 5.09
C ILE A 40 -10.07 7.91 5.89
N THR A 41 -11.16 7.33 5.41
CA THR A 41 -11.87 6.17 5.97
C THR A 41 -11.84 4.96 5.04
N ASP A 42 -10.91 4.93 4.06
CA ASP A 42 -10.78 3.85 3.08
C ASP A 42 -10.23 2.54 3.65
N GLN A 43 -9.87 2.53 4.93
CA GLN A 43 -9.34 1.39 5.69
C GLN A 43 -8.01 0.84 5.11
N SER A 44 -7.31 1.65 4.33
CA SER A 44 -6.10 1.28 3.59
C SER A 44 -5.20 2.50 3.41
N PHE A 45 -5.01 2.94 2.17
CA PHE A 45 -4.00 3.88 1.71
C PHE A 45 -4.12 5.29 2.31
N ASN A 46 -5.26 5.97 2.07
CA ASN A 46 -5.46 7.34 2.56
C ASN A 46 -5.59 7.39 4.08
N GLN A 47 -6.34 6.45 4.67
CA GLN A 47 -6.49 6.37 6.12
C GLN A 47 -5.15 6.18 6.82
N THR A 48 -4.31 5.27 6.35
CA THR A 48 -2.99 5.00 6.94
C THR A 48 -2.09 6.21 6.89
N THR A 49 -2.05 6.90 5.76
CA THR A 49 -1.25 8.12 5.60
C THR A 49 -1.76 9.24 6.52
N TYR A 50 -3.08 9.42 6.60
CA TYR A 50 -3.71 10.38 7.51
C TYR A 50 -3.38 10.09 8.97
N GLU A 51 -3.56 8.85 9.41
CA GLU A 51 -3.28 8.45 10.79
C GLU A 51 -1.81 8.60 11.15
N ALA A 52 -0.89 8.27 10.23
CA ALA A 52 0.54 8.45 10.44
C ALA A 52 0.92 9.92 10.61
N CYS A 53 0.46 10.80 9.73
CA CYS A 53 0.69 12.24 9.86
C CYS A 53 0.14 12.79 11.17
N LYS A 54 -1.11 12.43 11.49
CA LYS A 54 -1.78 12.88 12.71
C LYS A 54 -1.06 12.42 13.97
N GLN A 55 -0.73 11.13 14.08
CA GLN A 55 -0.06 10.55 15.24
C GLN A 55 1.33 11.14 15.44
N PHE A 56 2.10 11.32 14.34
CA PHE A 56 3.40 11.98 14.41
C PHE A 56 3.29 13.40 14.97
N CYS A 57 2.36 14.18 14.45
CA CYS A 57 2.18 15.57 14.86
C CYS A 57 1.66 15.68 16.30
N GLU A 58 0.69 14.82 16.70
CA GLU A 58 0.21 14.78 18.08
C GLU A 58 1.32 14.45 19.07
N ALA A 59 2.19 13.46 18.76
CA ALA A 59 3.31 13.09 19.58
C ALA A 59 4.37 14.21 19.69
N GLY A 60 4.58 14.95 18.60
CA GLY A 60 5.53 16.07 18.53
C GLY A 60 4.98 17.43 19.00
N GLY A 61 3.69 17.53 19.30
CA GLY A 61 3.05 18.82 19.60
C GLY A 61 3.04 19.77 18.41
N LEU A 62 2.97 19.23 17.18
CA LEU A 62 2.95 19.97 15.93
C LEU A 62 1.52 20.16 15.42
N ASP A 63 1.29 21.24 14.66
CA ASP A 63 0.03 21.47 13.98
C ASP A 63 -0.15 20.47 12.83
N PHE A 64 -1.35 19.88 12.74
CA PHE A 64 -1.76 19.00 11.65
C PHE A 64 -3.14 19.37 11.12
N GLN A 65 -3.28 19.39 9.79
CA GLN A 65 -4.57 19.57 9.12
C GLN A 65 -4.66 18.66 7.89
N TYR A 66 -5.86 18.20 7.61
CA TYR A 66 -6.20 17.43 6.43
C TYR A 66 -7.08 18.26 5.49
N TYR A 67 -6.83 18.12 4.19
CA TYR A 67 -7.60 18.75 3.12
C TYR A 67 -8.07 17.69 2.13
N LYS A 68 -9.28 17.85 1.62
CA LYS A 68 -9.84 17.01 0.56
C LYS A 68 -10.18 17.89 -0.64
N PRO A 69 -9.64 17.57 -1.83
CA PRO A 69 -10.01 18.25 -3.07
C PRO A 69 -11.51 18.16 -3.33
N ALA A 70 -12.09 19.19 -3.97
CA ALA A 70 -13.52 19.24 -4.24
C ALA A 70 -13.96 18.19 -5.28
N SER A 71 -13.06 17.83 -6.21
CA SER A 71 -13.26 16.77 -7.20
C SER A 71 -11.95 16.05 -7.52
N ASP A 72 -12.04 14.99 -8.33
CA ASP A 72 -10.91 14.29 -8.92
C ASP A 72 -10.39 15.07 -10.14
N SER A 73 -9.77 16.25 -9.88
CA SER A 73 -9.12 17.06 -10.90
C SER A 73 -7.81 17.64 -10.40
N ASP A 74 -6.89 17.89 -11.33
CA ASP A 74 -5.59 18.48 -11.00
C ASP A 74 -5.75 19.89 -10.44
N GLU A 75 -6.70 20.67 -10.95
CA GLU A 75 -7.01 22.01 -10.48
C GLU A 75 -7.47 22.03 -9.03
N ASP A 76 -8.32 21.08 -8.63
CA ASP A 76 -8.82 20.99 -7.25
C ASP A 76 -7.73 20.48 -6.29
N ARG A 77 -6.83 19.58 -6.74
CA ARG A 77 -5.64 19.18 -5.96
C ARG A 77 -4.71 20.35 -5.74
N ILE A 78 -4.39 21.10 -6.81
CA ILE A 78 -3.57 22.32 -6.73
C ILE A 78 -4.20 23.32 -5.78
N SER A 79 -5.49 23.62 -5.93
CA SER A 79 -6.21 24.56 -5.06
C SER A 79 -6.18 24.14 -3.59
N SER A 80 -6.24 22.84 -3.31
CA SER A 80 -6.17 22.31 -1.94
C SER A 80 -4.75 22.43 -1.36
N ILE A 81 -3.72 22.23 -2.17
CA ILE A 81 -2.32 22.43 -1.79
C ILE A 81 -2.06 23.91 -1.51
N GLU A 82 -2.43 24.79 -2.44
CA GLU A 82 -2.26 26.25 -2.30
C GLU A 82 -3.00 26.77 -1.07
N LYS A 83 -4.23 26.26 -0.81
CA LYS A 83 -4.96 26.59 0.40
C LYS A 83 -4.21 26.19 1.68
N ALA A 84 -3.62 24.99 1.72
CA ALA A 84 -2.84 24.57 2.86
C ALA A 84 -1.61 25.47 3.08
N ILE A 85 -0.95 25.88 2.00
CA ILE A 85 0.18 26.83 2.04
C ILE A 85 -0.28 28.20 2.56
N ASP A 86 -1.41 28.72 2.08
CA ASP A 86 -1.99 29.99 2.53
C ASP A 86 -2.42 29.95 4.01
N ASP A 87 -2.85 28.78 4.51
CA ASP A 87 -3.16 28.53 5.92
C ASP A 87 -1.87 28.40 6.78
N GLY A 88 -0.68 28.48 6.15
CA GLY A 88 0.64 28.53 6.79
C GLY A 88 1.25 27.14 7.07
N PHE A 89 0.82 26.08 6.38
CA PHE A 89 1.45 24.76 6.45
C PHE A 89 2.74 24.75 5.61
N THR A 90 3.79 24.16 6.16
CA THR A 90 5.14 24.17 5.58
C THR A 90 5.59 22.80 5.06
N VAL A 91 4.85 21.75 5.41
CA VAL A 91 5.08 20.37 4.93
C VAL A 91 3.76 19.83 4.41
N ILE A 92 3.76 19.40 3.14
CA ILE A 92 2.57 18.88 2.45
C ILE A 92 2.80 17.42 2.11
N VAL A 93 1.95 16.53 2.65
CA VAL A 93 1.96 15.09 2.37
C VAL A 93 0.84 14.75 1.39
N MET A 94 1.20 14.10 0.29
CA MET A 94 0.33 13.83 -0.86
C MET A 94 0.37 12.34 -1.21
N PRO A 95 -0.58 11.53 -0.72
CA PRO A 95 -0.69 10.13 -1.11
C PRO A 95 -1.43 9.97 -2.44
N GLY A 96 -0.77 9.37 -3.41
CA GLY A 96 -1.39 8.91 -4.65
C GLY A 96 -0.75 9.48 -5.93
N TYR A 97 -0.63 8.61 -6.93
CA TYR A 97 -0.07 8.92 -8.25
C TYR A 97 -0.74 10.12 -8.94
N ALA A 98 -2.04 10.34 -8.64
CA ALA A 98 -2.83 11.43 -9.22
C ALA A 98 -2.31 12.84 -8.85
N PHE A 99 -1.40 12.94 -7.88
CA PHE A 99 -0.74 14.21 -7.57
C PHE A 99 0.35 14.60 -8.55
N GLY A 100 0.80 13.71 -9.45
CA GLY A 100 1.88 14.00 -10.39
C GLY A 100 1.76 15.35 -11.11
N PRO A 101 0.64 15.66 -11.80
CA PRO A 101 0.48 16.95 -12.48
C PRO A 101 0.45 18.15 -11.51
N ALA A 102 -0.13 17.99 -10.32
CA ALA A 102 -0.12 19.06 -9.32
C ALA A 102 1.30 19.35 -8.82
N ILE A 103 2.09 18.29 -8.55
CA ILE A 103 3.48 18.37 -8.12
C ILE A 103 4.35 19.09 -9.16
N GLN A 104 4.16 18.82 -10.45
CA GLN A 104 4.89 19.48 -11.53
C GLN A 104 4.73 21.01 -11.49
N LYS A 105 3.59 21.49 -11.01
CA LYS A 105 3.32 22.91 -10.83
C LYS A 105 3.85 23.44 -9.49
N VAL A 106 3.42 22.82 -8.37
CA VAL A 106 3.62 23.43 -7.05
C VAL A 106 5.04 23.28 -6.50
N ALA A 107 5.73 22.17 -6.78
CA ALA A 107 7.05 21.94 -6.19
C ALA A 107 8.11 22.96 -6.66
N PRO A 108 8.18 23.36 -7.95
CA PRO A 108 9.06 24.42 -8.38
C PRO A 108 8.61 25.83 -7.94
N GLU A 109 7.30 26.06 -7.80
CA GLU A 109 6.74 27.38 -7.47
C GLU A 109 6.94 27.72 -5.99
N TYR A 110 6.82 26.74 -5.09
CA TYR A 110 6.87 26.92 -3.64
C TYR A 110 8.14 26.26 -3.04
N SER A 111 9.32 26.81 -3.38
CA SER A 111 10.62 26.22 -3.01
C SER A 111 10.93 26.18 -1.51
N ASP A 112 10.19 26.91 -0.70
CA ASP A 112 10.27 26.96 0.76
C ASP A 112 9.27 26.02 1.47
N ILE A 113 8.42 25.34 0.69
CA ILE A 113 7.50 24.29 1.18
C ILE A 113 8.10 22.92 0.89
N THR A 114 8.04 22.03 1.87
CA THR A 114 8.49 20.64 1.71
C THR A 114 7.33 19.76 1.27
N PHE A 115 7.55 18.98 0.23
CA PHE A 115 6.55 18.06 -0.35
C PHE A 115 6.99 16.62 -0.18
N ILE A 116 6.09 15.78 0.35
CA ILE A 116 6.24 14.33 0.47
C ILE A 116 5.12 13.67 -0.34
N ALA A 117 5.49 12.92 -1.36
CA ALA A 117 4.54 12.25 -2.27
C ALA A 117 4.71 10.73 -2.19
N LEU A 118 3.62 10.00 -1.93
CA LEU A 118 3.58 8.54 -1.83
C LEU A 118 2.88 7.94 -3.06
N ASP A 119 3.40 6.85 -3.60
CA ASP A 119 2.98 6.23 -4.87
C ASP A 119 3.08 7.21 -6.06
N VAL A 120 4.08 8.08 -6.04
CA VAL A 120 4.38 9.00 -7.15
C VAL A 120 5.76 8.67 -7.69
N GLY A 121 5.79 8.22 -8.93
CA GLY A 121 7.01 7.79 -9.62
C GLY A 121 7.47 8.76 -10.72
N GLU A 122 8.55 8.39 -11.41
CA GLU A 122 9.13 9.17 -12.51
C GLU A 122 8.11 9.51 -13.60
N GLY A 123 7.26 8.53 -13.98
CA GLY A 123 6.24 8.70 -15.01
C GLY A 123 5.15 9.69 -14.64
N ASP A 124 4.90 9.91 -13.35
CA ASP A 124 3.83 10.79 -12.87
C ASP A 124 4.26 12.26 -12.85
N ILE A 125 5.53 12.53 -12.53
CA ILE A 125 6.06 13.91 -12.41
C ILE A 125 6.71 14.44 -13.70
N GLY A 126 6.68 13.65 -14.79
CA GLY A 126 7.11 14.09 -16.11
C GLY A 126 8.53 14.64 -16.14
N ASP A 127 8.72 15.83 -16.72
CA ASP A 127 10.04 16.44 -16.89
C ASP A 127 10.77 16.73 -15.56
N LEU A 128 10.08 16.84 -14.44
CA LEU A 128 10.71 17.00 -13.11
C LEU A 128 11.52 15.77 -12.69
N ALA A 129 11.25 14.61 -13.25
CA ALA A 129 12.00 13.39 -12.93
C ALA A 129 13.49 13.48 -13.32
N ALA A 130 13.83 14.32 -14.30
CA ALA A 130 15.23 14.52 -14.73
C ALA A 130 16.05 15.37 -13.72
N ASP A 131 15.39 16.25 -12.95
CA ASP A 131 16.01 17.10 -11.92
C ASP A 131 14.96 17.37 -10.83
N VAL A 132 14.77 16.40 -9.94
CA VAL A 132 13.76 16.45 -8.89
C VAL A 132 14.06 17.63 -7.94
N PRO A 133 13.11 18.54 -7.70
CA PRO A 133 13.33 19.69 -6.82
C PRO A 133 13.76 19.26 -5.40
N ALA A 134 14.73 19.98 -4.82
CA ALA A 134 15.30 19.64 -3.51
C ALA A 134 14.27 19.66 -2.36
N ASN A 135 13.13 20.32 -2.55
CA ASN A 135 12.01 20.36 -1.61
C ASN A 135 10.96 19.26 -1.82
N LEU A 136 11.19 18.36 -2.78
CA LEU A 136 10.29 17.25 -3.12
C LEU A 136 10.95 15.91 -2.80
N TYR A 137 10.24 15.05 -2.07
CA TYR A 137 10.53 13.64 -1.90
C TYR A 137 9.37 12.82 -2.48
N CYS A 138 9.69 11.85 -3.33
CA CYS A 138 8.71 10.90 -3.84
C CYS A 138 9.10 9.48 -3.42
N ALA A 139 8.12 8.66 -3.08
CA ALA A 139 8.28 7.24 -2.83
C ALA A 139 7.34 6.42 -3.70
N VAL A 140 7.86 5.37 -4.31
CA VAL A 140 7.11 4.24 -4.86
C VAL A 140 7.53 2.98 -4.12
N TYR A 141 6.75 1.93 -4.22
CA TYR A 141 7.02 0.68 -3.50
C TYR A 141 7.19 -0.48 -4.49
N GLN A 142 7.92 -1.51 -4.05
CA GLN A 142 8.07 -2.76 -4.79
C GLN A 142 6.87 -3.68 -4.49
N GLU A 143 5.66 -3.26 -4.90
CA GLU A 143 4.42 -3.98 -4.62
C GLU A 143 4.41 -5.36 -5.26
N GLU A 144 5.16 -5.58 -6.33
CA GLU A 144 5.37 -6.90 -6.93
C GLU A 144 5.91 -7.91 -5.92
N LEU A 145 6.74 -7.47 -4.97
CA LEU A 145 7.34 -8.36 -3.97
C LEU A 145 6.32 -8.83 -2.93
N CYS A 146 5.55 -7.92 -2.33
CA CYS A 146 4.51 -8.33 -1.37
C CYS A 146 3.32 -9.00 -2.06
N GLY A 147 3.00 -8.63 -3.30
CA GLY A 147 2.07 -9.38 -4.14
C GLY A 147 2.53 -10.82 -4.34
N TYR A 148 3.81 -11.02 -4.71
CA TYR A 148 4.43 -12.35 -4.84
C TYR A 148 4.33 -13.15 -3.53
N MET A 149 4.72 -12.56 -2.40
CA MET A 149 4.64 -13.21 -1.09
C MET A 149 3.21 -13.67 -0.78
N ALA A 150 2.19 -12.83 -1.09
CA ALA A 150 0.79 -13.15 -0.84
C ALA A 150 0.28 -14.29 -1.75
N GLY A 151 0.63 -14.28 -3.04
CA GLY A 151 0.27 -15.34 -3.98
C GLY A 151 0.94 -16.66 -3.64
N TYR A 152 2.24 -16.62 -3.32
CA TYR A 152 3.01 -17.78 -2.88
C TYR A 152 2.42 -18.36 -1.59
N ALA A 153 2.14 -17.54 -0.58
CA ALA A 153 1.51 -17.96 0.67
C ALA A 153 0.14 -18.60 0.44
N ALA A 154 -0.71 -18.02 -0.41
CA ALA A 154 -2.04 -18.56 -0.69
C ALA A 154 -1.97 -20.00 -1.22
N VAL A 155 -1.12 -20.26 -2.21
CA VAL A 155 -0.98 -21.61 -2.79
C VAL A 155 -0.32 -22.57 -1.80
N LYS A 156 0.71 -22.14 -1.07
CA LYS A 156 1.37 -22.96 -0.03
C LYS A 156 0.42 -23.31 1.12
N LEU A 157 -0.54 -22.46 1.44
CA LEU A 157 -1.61 -22.72 2.42
C LEU A 157 -2.72 -23.62 1.88
N GLY A 158 -2.64 -24.06 0.62
CA GLY A 158 -3.52 -25.05 0.02
C GLY A 158 -4.65 -24.50 -0.84
N TYR A 159 -4.75 -23.19 -1.05
CA TYR A 159 -5.73 -22.59 -1.96
C TYR A 159 -5.33 -22.85 -3.42
N LYS A 160 -6.30 -23.24 -4.24
CA LYS A 160 -6.09 -23.59 -5.66
C LYS A 160 -6.89 -22.72 -6.63
N LYS A 161 -8.01 -22.20 -6.18
CA LYS A 161 -8.90 -21.33 -6.97
C LYS A 161 -8.86 -19.91 -6.41
N LEU A 162 -7.92 -19.14 -6.95
CA LEU A 162 -7.64 -17.80 -6.50
C LEU A 162 -8.37 -16.75 -7.34
N GLY A 163 -8.55 -15.57 -6.75
CA GLY A 163 -9.02 -14.38 -7.45
C GLY A 163 -8.12 -13.18 -7.14
N PHE A 164 -7.97 -12.30 -8.10
CA PHE A 164 -7.44 -10.96 -7.91
C PHE A 164 -8.50 -9.94 -8.31
N LEU A 165 -8.92 -9.12 -7.36
CA LEU A 165 -9.80 -7.98 -7.57
C LEU A 165 -9.00 -6.70 -7.35
N GLY A 166 -8.50 -6.11 -8.44
CA GLY A 166 -7.83 -4.81 -8.39
C GLY A 166 -8.84 -3.66 -8.34
N GLY A 167 -8.44 -2.52 -7.79
CA GLY A 167 -9.19 -1.28 -7.92
C GLY A 167 -9.17 -0.77 -9.37
N MET A 168 -8.38 0.25 -9.66
CA MET A 168 -8.05 0.67 -11.02
C MET A 168 -6.71 0.08 -11.46
N ALA A 169 -6.52 -0.08 -12.77
CA ALA A 169 -5.26 -0.61 -13.33
C ALA A 169 -4.13 0.45 -13.33
N VAL A 170 -3.85 1.03 -12.17
CA VAL A 170 -2.74 1.96 -11.97
C VAL A 170 -1.45 1.19 -11.65
N PRO A 171 -0.26 1.79 -11.85
CA PRO A 171 1.02 1.07 -11.75
C PRO A 171 1.18 0.23 -10.47
N ALA A 172 0.86 0.78 -9.29
CA ALA A 172 0.97 0.08 -8.01
C ALA A 172 0.03 -1.15 -7.94
N VAL A 173 -1.23 -1.00 -8.35
CA VAL A 173 -2.21 -2.11 -8.34
C VAL A 173 -1.82 -3.20 -9.32
N VAL A 174 -1.28 -2.84 -10.50
CA VAL A 174 -0.78 -3.81 -11.48
C VAL A 174 0.42 -4.56 -10.91
N ARG A 175 1.40 -3.88 -10.27
CA ARG A 175 2.54 -4.54 -9.63
C ARG A 175 2.10 -5.54 -8.56
N TYR A 176 1.18 -5.15 -7.66
CA TYR A 176 0.59 -6.09 -6.69
C TYR A 176 0.00 -7.33 -7.36
N GLY A 177 -0.84 -7.11 -8.37
CA GLY A 177 -1.56 -8.20 -9.04
C GLY A 177 -0.63 -9.11 -9.84
N TYR A 178 0.31 -8.55 -10.57
CA TYR A 178 1.28 -9.35 -11.34
C TYR A 178 2.29 -10.05 -10.44
N GLY A 179 2.67 -9.44 -9.32
CA GLY A 179 3.44 -10.12 -8.27
C GLY A 179 2.67 -11.31 -7.71
N PHE A 180 1.38 -11.12 -7.36
CA PHE A 180 0.50 -12.19 -6.86
C PHE A 180 0.42 -13.38 -7.83
N VAL A 181 0.27 -13.11 -9.12
CA VAL A 181 0.26 -14.15 -10.18
C VAL A 181 1.58 -14.89 -10.22
N GLN A 182 2.72 -14.19 -10.21
CA GLN A 182 4.06 -14.79 -10.24
C GLN A 182 4.33 -15.65 -8.98
N GLY A 183 3.92 -15.18 -7.81
CA GLY A 183 4.10 -15.92 -6.56
C GLY A 183 3.25 -17.19 -6.50
N ALA A 184 2.00 -17.12 -6.95
CA ALA A 184 1.12 -18.29 -7.03
C ALA A 184 1.65 -19.34 -8.03
N ASP A 185 2.15 -18.91 -9.18
CA ASP A 185 2.77 -19.78 -10.17
C ASP A 185 4.01 -20.48 -9.61
N ALA A 186 4.90 -19.73 -8.96
CA ALA A 186 6.13 -20.27 -8.37
C ALA A 186 5.80 -21.34 -7.30
N ALA A 187 4.83 -21.09 -6.42
CA ALA A 187 4.41 -22.05 -5.42
C ALA A 187 3.75 -23.29 -6.04
N ALA A 188 2.93 -23.11 -7.10
CA ALA A 188 2.31 -24.22 -7.81
C ALA A 188 3.36 -25.13 -8.47
N VAL A 189 4.37 -24.54 -9.12
CA VAL A 189 5.50 -25.27 -9.72
C VAL A 189 6.28 -26.04 -8.64
N GLU A 190 6.60 -25.40 -7.51
CA GLU A 190 7.32 -26.05 -6.41
C GLU A 190 6.56 -27.25 -5.83
N LEU A 191 5.23 -27.13 -5.72
CA LEU A 191 4.36 -28.20 -5.21
C LEU A 191 3.99 -29.26 -6.26
N GLY A 192 4.28 -29.02 -7.54
CA GLY A 192 3.77 -29.85 -8.65
C GLY A 192 2.24 -29.82 -8.75
N ALA A 193 1.61 -28.70 -8.39
CA ALA A 193 0.16 -28.51 -8.39
C ALA A 193 -0.32 -28.01 -9.77
N GLU A 194 -0.97 -28.87 -10.54
CA GLU A 194 -1.46 -28.53 -11.90
C GLU A 194 -2.86 -27.90 -11.93
N ASP A 195 -3.57 -27.88 -10.77
CA ASP A 195 -4.95 -27.44 -10.64
C ASP A 195 -5.13 -26.05 -10.00
N VAL A 196 -4.04 -25.26 -9.93
CA VAL A 196 -4.08 -23.86 -9.51
C VAL A 196 -4.55 -22.97 -10.65
N GLU A 197 -5.54 -22.13 -10.37
CA GLU A 197 -6.05 -21.14 -11.34
C GLU A 197 -6.33 -19.79 -10.67
N ILE A 198 -6.18 -18.71 -11.44
CA ILE A 198 -6.47 -17.34 -10.99
C ILE A 198 -7.48 -16.70 -11.93
N LYS A 199 -8.52 -16.09 -11.39
CA LYS A 199 -9.35 -15.10 -12.07
C LYS A 199 -8.84 -13.71 -11.73
N TYR A 200 -8.64 -12.86 -12.72
CA TYR A 200 -8.04 -11.55 -12.56
C TYR A 200 -8.94 -10.46 -13.16
N VAL A 201 -9.37 -9.49 -12.35
CA VAL A 201 -10.28 -8.43 -12.78
C VAL A 201 -10.01 -7.11 -12.05
N TYR A 202 -10.36 -5.99 -12.67
CA TYR A 202 -10.38 -4.68 -12.01
C TYR A 202 -11.82 -4.20 -11.79
N GLY A 203 -12.07 -3.58 -10.64
CA GLY A 203 -13.35 -2.94 -10.34
C GLY A 203 -13.53 -1.59 -11.04
N ASN A 204 -12.43 -1.01 -11.54
CA ASN A 204 -12.32 0.33 -12.10
C ASN A 204 -12.70 1.46 -11.12
N GLN A 205 -12.57 1.19 -9.82
CA GLN A 205 -12.77 2.13 -8.70
C GLN A 205 -12.11 1.58 -7.42
N PHE A 206 -11.87 2.43 -6.40
CA PHE A 206 -11.24 2.04 -5.13
C PHE A 206 -12.23 1.85 -3.97
N TYR A 207 -13.47 1.57 -4.23
CA TYR A 207 -14.51 1.27 -3.24
C TYR A 207 -15.38 0.11 -3.71
N GLY A 208 -15.95 -0.64 -2.75
CA GLY A 208 -16.91 -1.70 -3.02
C GLY A 208 -18.31 -1.13 -3.26
N ASP A 209 -19.06 -1.78 -4.15
CA ASP A 209 -20.47 -1.49 -4.38
C ASP A 209 -21.24 -2.77 -4.78
N ALA A 210 -22.55 -2.62 -5.01
CA ALA A 210 -23.42 -3.75 -5.29
C ALA A 210 -23.04 -4.52 -6.55
N ASP A 211 -22.52 -3.86 -7.58
CA ASP A 211 -22.15 -4.52 -8.84
C ASP A 211 -20.88 -5.36 -8.64
N ILE A 212 -19.87 -4.82 -7.96
CA ILE A 212 -18.63 -5.54 -7.63
C ILE A 212 -18.94 -6.67 -6.66
N THR A 213 -19.78 -6.45 -5.64
CA THR A 213 -20.23 -7.51 -4.72
C THR A 213 -20.92 -8.65 -5.47
N ALA A 214 -21.83 -8.35 -6.39
CA ALA A 214 -22.51 -9.37 -7.19
C ALA A 214 -21.55 -10.15 -8.10
N TYR A 215 -20.53 -9.47 -8.62
CA TYR A 215 -19.47 -10.12 -9.40
C TYR A 215 -18.65 -11.08 -8.52
N MET A 216 -18.25 -10.67 -7.33
CA MET A 216 -17.56 -11.51 -6.35
C MET A 216 -18.42 -12.66 -5.83
N ASP A 217 -19.73 -12.43 -5.61
CA ASP A 217 -20.70 -13.49 -5.28
C ASP A 217 -20.67 -14.61 -6.33
N THR A 218 -20.62 -14.24 -7.61
CA THR A 218 -20.51 -15.19 -8.71
C THR A 218 -19.20 -15.99 -8.65
N TRP A 219 -18.08 -15.35 -8.35
CA TRP A 219 -16.79 -16.03 -8.22
C TRP A 219 -16.77 -17.05 -7.08
N TYR A 220 -17.15 -16.63 -5.88
CA TYR A 220 -17.16 -17.53 -4.72
C TYR A 220 -18.17 -18.66 -4.86
N THR A 221 -19.37 -18.38 -5.39
CA THR A 221 -20.38 -19.42 -5.66
C THR A 221 -19.89 -20.46 -6.67
N ASN A 222 -19.05 -20.05 -7.63
CA ASN A 222 -18.44 -20.93 -8.62
C ASN A 222 -17.09 -21.51 -8.19
N GLY A 223 -16.77 -21.44 -6.88
CA GLY A 223 -15.69 -22.18 -6.26
C GLY A 223 -14.36 -21.42 -6.13
N THR A 224 -14.30 -20.11 -6.41
CA THR A 224 -13.15 -19.29 -5.97
C THR A 224 -13.05 -19.36 -4.45
N GLU A 225 -11.87 -19.70 -3.93
CA GLU A 225 -11.66 -19.97 -2.51
C GLU A 225 -11.17 -18.74 -1.75
N ILE A 226 -10.32 -17.93 -2.40
CA ILE A 226 -9.67 -16.75 -1.83
C ILE A 226 -9.53 -15.66 -2.89
N VAL A 227 -9.80 -14.40 -2.52
CA VAL A 227 -9.64 -13.24 -3.39
C VAL A 227 -8.68 -12.25 -2.75
N PHE A 228 -7.63 -11.86 -3.49
CA PHE A 228 -6.82 -10.70 -3.14
C PHE A 228 -7.53 -9.43 -3.61
N ALA A 229 -8.06 -8.67 -2.66
CA ALA A 229 -8.75 -7.41 -2.91
C ALA A 229 -7.77 -6.24 -2.76
N CYS A 230 -7.27 -5.76 -3.91
CA CYS A 230 -6.19 -4.78 -3.99
C CYS A 230 -6.70 -3.41 -4.44
N GLY A 231 -7.03 -2.54 -3.48
CA GLY A 231 -7.44 -1.17 -3.80
C GLY A 231 -8.39 -0.52 -2.80
N GLY A 232 -7.85 -0.01 -1.70
CA GLY A 232 -8.61 0.74 -0.71
C GLY A 232 -9.86 0.01 -0.21
N GLY A 233 -11.00 0.69 -0.26
CA GLY A 233 -12.28 0.16 0.20
C GLY A 233 -12.92 -0.92 -0.69
N ILE A 234 -12.32 -1.32 -1.82
CA ILE A 234 -12.87 -2.38 -2.68
C ILE A 234 -12.95 -3.74 -1.97
N VAL A 235 -12.15 -3.94 -0.92
CA VAL A 235 -12.16 -5.11 -0.07
C VAL A 235 -13.53 -5.38 0.56
N THR A 236 -14.35 -4.35 0.74
CA THR A 236 -15.70 -4.51 1.28
C THR A 236 -16.59 -5.38 0.41
N ALA A 237 -16.48 -5.27 -0.92
CA ALA A 237 -17.23 -6.12 -1.85
C ALA A 237 -16.76 -7.59 -1.81
N ALA A 238 -15.46 -7.83 -1.75
CA ALA A 238 -14.91 -9.18 -1.61
C ALA A 238 -15.25 -9.81 -0.26
N GLY A 239 -15.15 -9.05 0.84
CA GLY A 239 -15.48 -9.51 2.19
C GLY A 239 -16.96 -9.86 2.35
N GLU A 240 -17.86 -9.00 1.83
CA GLU A 240 -19.30 -9.28 1.83
C GLU A 240 -19.65 -10.55 1.06
N ALA A 241 -19.05 -10.75 -0.11
CA ALA A 241 -19.28 -11.96 -0.90
C ALA A 241 -18.69 -13.21 -0.23
N ALA A 242 -17.47 -13.12 0.30
CA ALA A 242 -16.78 -14.22 0.99
C ALA A 242 -17.58 -14.72 2.20
N GLN A 243 -18.12 -13.79 3.01
CA GLN A 243 -18.91 -14.13 4.21
C GLN A 243 -20.07 -15.07 3.90
N LYS A 244 -20.73 -14.91 2.75
CA LYS A 244 -21.94 -15.68 2.38
C LYS A 244 -21.67 -17.16 2.20
N VAL A 245 -20.44 -17.54 1.84
CA VAL A 245 -20.09 -18.93 1.49
C VAL A 245 -18.89 -19.47 2.29
N GLY A 246 -18.35 -18.70 3.22
CA GLY A 246 -17.13 -19.06 3.97
C GLY A 246 -15.84 -18.95 3.15
N GLY A 247 -15.85 -18.12 2.11
CA GLY A 247 -14.67 -17.77 1.32
C GLY A 247 -13.64 -16.98 2.12
N LYS A 248 -12.48 -16.70 1.50
CA LYS A 248 -11.35 -16.01 2.13
C LYS A 248 -10.94 -14.77 1.36
N VAL A 249 -10.28 -13.85 2.08
CA VAL A 249 -9.80 -12.57 1.52
C VAL A 249 -8.33 -12.37 1.87
N ILE A 250 -7.59 -11.77 0.95
CA ILE A 250 -6.29 -11.15 1.19
C ILE A 250 -6.49 -9.64 1.12
N GLY A 251 -6.04 -8.94 2.14
CA GLY A 251 -6.08 -7.46 2.23
C GLY A 251 -4.88 -6.80 1.58
N VAL A 252 -4.85 -5.46 1.58
CA VAL A 252 -3.82 -4.65 0.92
C VAL A 252 -3.35 -3.48 1.79
N ASP A 253 -2.15 -2.98 1.52
CA ASP A 253 -1.45 -1.81 2.08
C ASP A 253 -1.11 -1.95 3.57
N VAL A 254 -2.04 -2.39 4.40
CA VAL A 254 -1.90 -2.56 5.85
C VAL A 254 -2.43 -3.91 6.31
N ASP A 255 -2.21 -4.27 7.56
CA ASP A 255 -2.86 -5.44 8.15
C ASP A 255 -4.36 -5.18 8.34
N GLN A 256 -5.16 -5.55 7.33
CA GLN A 256 -6.62 -5.34 7.34
C GLN A 256 -7.40 -6.41 8.11
N LYS A 257 -6.73 -7.40 8.73
CA LYS A 257 -7.42 -8.49 9.43
C LYS A 257 -8.42 -7.99 10.46
N GLY A 258 -8.02 -7.05 11.31
CA GLY A 258 -8.89 -6.52 12.35
C GLY A 258 -10.18 -5.89 11.79
N THR A 259 -10.06 -5.22 10.68
CA THR A 259 -11.17 -4.54 9.98
C THR A 259 -12.06 -5.54 9.25
N ILE A 260 -11.48 -6.38 8.39
CA ILE A 260 -12.23 -7.33 7.55
C ILE A 260 -12.92 -8.39 8.42
N ASP A 261 -12.19 -9.00 9.35
CA ASP A 261 -12.75 -10.01 10.25
C ASP A 261 -13.83 -9.39 11.16
N GLY A 262 -13.65 -8.14 11.60
CA GLY A 262 -14.65 -7.42 12.40
C GLY A 262 -15.95 -7.16 11.67
N MET A 263 -15.91 -6.93 10.35
CA MET A 263 -17.09 -6.67 9.53
C MET A 263 -17.76 -7.94 9.00
N TYR A 264 -16.97 -8.93 8.61
CA TYR A 264 -17.48 -10.06 7.81
C TYR A 264 -17.33 -11.43 8.49
N GLY A 265 -16.62 -11.50 9.60
CA GLY A 265 -16.50 -12.72 10.41
C GLY A 265 -15.06 -13.15 10.63
N GLU A 266 -14.79 -13.68 11.82
CA GLU A 266 -13.47 -14.12 12.26
C GLU A 266 -12.87 -15.16 11.30
N GLY A 267 -11.62 -14.95 10.91
CA GLY A 267 -10.85 -15.87 10.07
C GLY A 267 -11.15 -15.78 8.58
N ILE A 268 -11.88 -14.79 8.11
CA ILE A 268 -12.06 -14.51 6.67
C ILE A 268 -10.73 -14.03 6.06
N THR A 269 -9.98 -13.18 6.77
CA THR A 269 -8.72 -12.63 6.29
C THR A 269 -7.58 -13.62 6.50
N VAL A 270 -6.97 -14.08 5.42
CA VAL A 270 -5.82 -15.00 5.47
C VAL A 270 -4.51 -14.24 5.72
N THR A 271 -4.30 -13.16 4.99
CA THR A 271 -3.16 -12.26 5.11
C THR A 271 -3.51 -10.90 4.49
N SER A 272 -2.57 -9.96 4.52
CA SER A 272 -2.61 -8.72 3.74
C SER A 272 -1.23 -8.49 3.10
N ALA A 273 -1.20 -8.06 1.84
CA ALA A 273 0.03 -7.60 1.19
C ALA A 273 0.24 -6.13 1.55
N MET A 274 1.27 -5.84 2.34
CA MET A 274 1.47 -4.55 2.99
C MET A 274 2.59 -3.75 2.32
N LYS A 275 2.46 -2.42 2.36
CA LYS A 275 3.53 -1.47 2.04
C LYS A 275 3.71 -0.42 3.14
N GLY A 276 4.93 0.08 3.29
CA GLY A 276 5.39 0.85 4.43
C GLY A 276 4.95 2.32 4.44
N LEU A 277 3.68 2.62 4.16
CA LEU A 277 3.14 3.99 4.11
C LEU A 277 3.43 4.78 5.38
N ALA A 278 3.03 4.24 6.54
CA ALA A 278 3.27 4.90 7.82
C ALA A 278 4.76 5.05 8.13
N ALA A 279 5.57 4.01 7.84
CA ALA A 279 7.02 4.06 8.05
C ALA A 279 7.67 5.18 7.21
N THR A 280 7.28 5.32 5.94
CA THR A 280 7.77 6.40 5.07
C THR A 280 7.37 7.78 5.60
N VAL A 281 6.10 7.97 6.00
CA VAL A 281 5.62 9.23 6.58
C VAL A 281 6.42 9.58 7.85
N TYR A 282 6.57 8.64 8.78
CA TYR A 282 7.33 8.87 10.03
C TYR A 282 8.80 9.20 9.75
N THR A 283 9.44 8.49 8.81
CA THR A 283 10.85 8.71 8.46
C THR A 283 11.04 10.12 7.89
N GLU A 284 10.21 10.50 6.92
CA GLU A 284 10.37 11.80 6.26
C GLU A 284 10.00 12.97 7.18
N LEU A 285 8.91 12.86 7.94
CA LEU A 285 8.55 13.91 8.91
C LEU A 285 9.62 14.06 10.01
N ALA A 286 10.22 12.95 10.48
CA ALA A 286 11.31 12.99 11.44
C ALA A 286 12.58 13.62 10.84
N SER A 287 12.92 13.31 9.60
CA SER A 287 14.06 13.91 8.90
C SER A 287 13.91 15.43 8.75
N ILE A 288 12.70 15.91 8.42
CA ILE A 288 12.38 17.34 8.34
C ILE A 288 12.56 18.00 9.72
N LEU A 289 11.98 17.40 10.76
CA LEU A 289 12.06 17.93 12.12
C LEU A 289 13.49 18.04 12.62
N ASN A 290 14.36 17.10 12.22
CA ASN A 290 15.78 17.08 12.56
C ASN A 290 16.66 17.97 11.65
N GLY A 291 16.10 18.58 10.61
CA GLY A 291 16.85 19.34 9.60
C GLY A 291 17.71 18.47 8.68
N GLU A 292 17.33 17.20 8.49
CA GLU A 292 18.03 16.17 7.71
C GLU A 292 17.27 15.78 6.45
N PHE A 293 16.21 16.52 6.08
CA PHE A 293 15.40 16.18 4.92
C PHE A 293 16.24 16.05 3.64
N ALA A 294 16.17 14.90 3.02
CA ALA A 294 16.89 14.55 1.81
C ALA A 294 15.93 14.46 0.62
N GLY A 295 15.33 15.57 0.22
CA GLY A 295 14.55 15.69 -1.02
C GLY A 295 15.41 15.61 -2.27
N GLY A 296 14.82 15.93 -3.42
CA GLY A 296 15.50 15.85 -4.71
C GLY A 296 15.61 14.40 -5.23
N LYS A 297 14.69 13.51 -4.82
CA LYS A 297 14.76 12.09 -5.19
C LYS A 297 13.39 11.41 -5.28
N ILE A 298 13.39 10.32 -6.02
CA ILE A 298 12.32 9.32 -6.06
C ILE A 298 12.90 8.01 -5.54
N GLU A 299 12.37 7.48 -4.45
CA GLU A 299 12.83 6.21 -3.88
C GLU A 299 11.88 5.07 -4.24
N ASN A 300 12.47 3.91 -4.56
CA ASN A 300 11.72 2.67 -4.75
C ASN A 300 11.94 1.77 -3.53
N LEU A 301 10.97 1.78 -2.62
CA LEU A 301 11.05 1.18 -1.30
C LEU A 301 10.61 -0.29 -1.33
N GLY A 302 11.47 -1.18 -0.87
CA GLY A 302 11.26 -2.63 -0.95
C GLY A 302 11.82 -3.38 0.24
N LEU A 303 12.54 -4.47 -0.05
CA LEU A 303 13.25 -5.25 0.95
C LEU A 303 14.58 -4.58 1.30
N VAL A 304 14.84 -4.44 2.60
CA VAL A 304 16.07 -3.86 3.16
C VAL A 304 16.72 -4.79 4.18
N SER A 305 16.04 -5.88 4.57
CA SER A 305 16.47 -6.81 5.61
C SER A 305 15.95 -8.23 5.36
N ASP A 306 16.67 -9.22 5.87
CA ASP A 306 16.18 -10.62 5.94
C ASP A 306 15.08 -10.80 6.99
N ASN A 307 14.94 -9.86 7.92
CA ASN A 307 13.83 -9.84 8.88
C ASN A 307 12.58 -9.25 8.21
N PRO A 308 11.51 -10.05 8.03
CA PRO A 308 10.30 -9.56 7.35
C PRO A 308 9.72 -8.26 7.91
N GLU A 309 9.75 -8.09 9.24
CA GLU A 309 9.13 -6.95 9.93
C GLU A 309 9.87 -5.60 9.73
N GLU A 310 11.08 -5.63 9.15
CA GLU A 310 11.92 -4.44 8.93
C GLU A 310 11.80 -3.88 7.50
N ASN A 311 10.98 -4.50 6.66
CA ASN A 311 10.89 -4.17 5.24
C ASN A 311 9.72 -3.23 4.92
N PHE A 312 9.87 -2.45 3.84
CA PHE A 312 8.79 -1.60 3.34
C PHE A 312 7.69 -2.38 2.61
N VAL A 313 7.95 -3.63 2.22
CA VAL A 313 6.97 -4.53 1.62
C VAL A 313 7.02 -5.89 2.31
N GLN A 314 5.85 -6.41 2.69
CA GLN A 314 5.74 -7.64 3.47
C GLN A 314 4.32 -8.19 3.44
N ILE A 315 4.10 -9.42 3.92
CA ILE A 315 2.75 -9.88 4.29
C ILE A 315 2.49 -9.64 5.77
N ALA A 316 1.21 -9.53 6.13
CA ALA A 316 0.81 -9.12 7.47
C ALA A 316 1.29 -10.07 8.58
N PRO A 317 1.69 -9.54 9.75
CA PRO A 317 2.03 -10.36 10.92
C PRO A 317 0.86 -11.22 11.41
N SER A 318 -0.38 -10.83 11.07
CA SER A 318 -1.60 -11.59 11.38
C SER A 318 -1.89 -12.73 10.41
N THR A 319 -0.99 -13.02 9.46
CA THR A 319 -1.13 -14.12 8.48
C THR A 319 -1.50 -15.44 9.16
N GLN A 320 -2.46 -16.15 8.58
CA GLN A 320 -2.91 -17.46 9.06
C GLN A 320 -1.90 -18.55 8.66
N PHE A 321 -0.70 -18.50 9.22
CA PHE A 321 0.33 -19.52 8.98
C PHE A 321 -0.16 -20.91 9.42
N ALA A 322 0.22 -21.96 8.68
CA ALA A 322 -0.14 -23.34 8.91
C ALA A 322 0.97 -24.27 8.41
N ASP A 323 0.78 -25.60 8.56
CA ASP A 323 1.78 -26.62 8.18
C ASP A 323 2.30 -26.51 6.74
N GLY A 324 1.49 -26.00 5.81
CA GLY A 324 1.88 -25.78 4.40
C GLY A 324 2.77 -24.54 4.19
N PHE A 325 2.67 -23.56 5.06
CA PHE A 325 3.45 -22.31 5.03
C PHE A 325 3.52 -21.71 6.43
N THR A 326 4.67 -21.86 7.06
CA THR A 326 4.92 -21.36 8.42
C THR A 326 5.54 -19.96 8.42
N ALA A 327 5.66 -19.33 9.58
CA ALA A 327 6.36 -18.05 9.72
C ALA A 327 7.86 -18.19 9.39
N GLU A 328 8.45 -19.36 9.67
CA GLU A 328 9.84 -19.69 9.32
C GLU A 328 10.00 -19.84 7.80
N ASP A 329 9.04 -20.46 7.10
CA ASP A 329 9.04 -20.54 5.63
C ASP A 329 8.93 -19.13 5.01
N TYR A 330 8.09 -18.27 5.60
CA TYR A 330 7.98 -16.88 5.16
C TYR A 330 9.29 -16.10 5.36
N ALA A 331 9.93 -16.24 6.51
CA ALA A 331 11.22 -15.58 6.74
C ALA A 331 12.30 -16.09 5.76
N ALA A 332 12.32 -17.40 5.47
CA ALA A 332 13.22 -17.97 4.47
C ALA A 332 12.92 -17.46 3.05
N LEU A 333 11.66 -17.27 2.69
CA LEU A 333 11.25 -16.66 1.42
C LEU A 333 11.78 -15.23 1.29
N VAL A 334 11.55 -14.41 2.33
CA VAL A 334 12.03 -13.01 2.36
C VAL A 334 13.55 -12.95 2.24
N ALA A 335 14.28 -13.78 2.97
CA ALA A 335 15.75 -13.82 2.90
C ALA A 335 16.25 -14.16 1.48
N LYS A 336 15.63 -15.12 0.79
CA LYS A 336 15.96 -15.45 -0.61
C LYS A 336 15.66 -14.30 -1.57
N MET A 337 14.54 -13.62 -1.39
CA MET A 337 14.17 -12.44 -2.19
C MET A 337 15.16 -11.29 -1.94
N ASN A 338 15.49 -11.00 -0.68
CA ASN A 338 16.46 -9.95 -0.31
C ASN A 338 17.88 -10.26 -0.84
N ALA A 339 18.29 -11.53 -0.86
CA ALA A 339 19.55 -11.98 -1.45
C ALA A 339 19.55 -11.96 -2.99
N GLY A 340 18.40 -11.70 -3.64
CA GLY A 340 18.28 -11.73 -5.11
C GLY A 340 18.25 -13.15 -5.70
N GLU A 341 18.06 -14.18 -4.89
CA GLU A 341 17.91 -15.57 -5.36
C GLU A 341 16.54 -15.78 -6.01
N ILE A 342 15.53 -15.02 -5.57
CA ILE A 342 14.22 -14.95 -6.19
C ILE A 342 14.04 -13.53 -6.73
N THR A 343 13.81 -13.43 -8.03
CA THR A 343 13.52 -12.16 -8.70
C THR A 343 12.08 -12.14 -9.18
N VAL A 344 11.39 -11.03 -8.93
CA VAL A 344 10.00 -10.80 -9.35
C VAL A 344 10.01 -9.69 -10.39
N SER A 345 9.34 -9.90 -11.51
CA SER A 345 9.18 -8.85 -12.52
C SER A 345 8.25 -7.76 -12.02
N ASN A 346 8.67 -6.51 -12.13
CA ASN A 346 7.87 -5.33 -11.84
C ASN A 346 7.26 -4.71 -13.11
N ALA A 347 7.36 -5.38 -14.26
CA ALA A 347 6.79 -4.92 -15.52
C ALA A 347 5.25 -4.83 -15.38
N ILE A 348 4.69 -3.74 -15.90
CA ILE A 348 3.24 -3.46 -15.86
C ILE A 348 2.61 -3.39 -17.26
N ASP A 349 3.41 -3.49 -18.30
CA ASP A 349 3.02 -3.36 -19.71
C ASP A 349 2.69 -4.69 -20.38
N ALA A 350 2.97 -5.81 -19.70
CA ALA A 350 2.70 -7.15 -20.19
C ALA A 350 2.30 -8.10 -19.04
N GLU A 351 1.29 -8.92 -19.28
CA GLU A 351 0.86 -9.97 -18.35
C GLU A 351 1.99 -10.97 -18.07
N PRO A 352 2.18 -11.42 -16.82
CA PRO A 352 3.17 -12.45 -16.48
C PRO A 352 2.95 -13.75 -17.26
N THR A 353 4.02 -14.34 -17.76
CA THR A 353 3.98 -15.68 -18.33
C THR A 353 4.00 -16.71 -17.20
N THR A 354 3.02 -17.60 -17.15
CA THR A 354 2.83 -18.58 -16.09
C THR A 354 2.58 -19.99 -16.61
N THR A 355 2.79 -20.98 -15.75
CA THR A 355 2.43 -22.39 -15.99
C THR A 355 0.98 -22.66 -15.54
N ILE A 356 0.51 -21.93 -14.51
CA ILE A 356 -0.88 -22.00 -14.06
C ILE A 356 -1.81 -21.22 -15.01
N LYS A 357 -3.09 -21.56 -14.96
CA LYS A 357 -4.11 -20.84 -15.72
C LYS A 357 -4.43 -19.51 -15.07
N VAL A 358 -4.28 -18.40 -15.80
CA VAL A 358 -4.76 -17.07 -15.38
C VAL A 358 -5.80 -16.58 -16.40
N GLU A 359 -6.95 -16.16 -15.90
CA GLU A 359 -8.05 -15.63 -16.70
C GLU A 359 -8.18 -14.12 -16.47
N TYR A 360 -7.62 -13.34 -17.39
CA TYR A 360 -7.69 -11.88 -17.36
C TYR A 360 -9.01 -11.39 -17.91
N LEU A 361 -9.84 -10.77 -17.09
CA LEU A 361 -11.25 -10.45 -17.36
C LEU A 361 -11.50 -8.95 -17.60
N GLY A 362 -10.43 -8.15 -17.64
CA GLY A 362 -10.52 -6.70 -17.85
C GLY A 362 -11.17 -5.98 -16.68
N ASN A 363 -12.15 -5.13 -16.96
CA ASN A 363 -12.86 -4.32 -15.97
C ASN A 363 -14.29 -4.83 -15.76
N ILE A 364 -14.79 -4.72 -14.51
CA ILE A 364 -16.19 -4.98 -14.18
C ILE A 364 -17.09 -3.86 -14.73
N LYS A 365 -16.59 -2.62 -14.71
CA LYS A 365 -17.29 -1.40 -15.16
C LYS A 365 -16.55 -0.67 -16.26
#